data_f8c0de1e851ccfce9573ebb0db356c01
#
_entry.id   f8c0de1e851ccfce9573ebb0db356c01
#
_cell.length_a   1.000
_cell.length_b   1.000
_cell.length_c   1.000
_cell.angle_alpha   90.00
_cell.angle_beta   90.00
_cell.angle_gamma   90.00
#
_symmetry.space_group_name_H-M   'P 1'
#
loop_
_entity.id
_entity.type
_entity.pdbx_description
1 polymer ?
#
loop_
_entity_poly.entity_id
_entity_poly.type
_entity_poly.pdbx_seq_one_letter_code
_entity_poly.pdbx_strand_id
1 'polypeptide(L)'
;FFLQKLAYFLLLFEDIKAVGSFLDNKRVIVVAAPHQSFKDEYLMILMILALDIKVSYLSAKWTMRKLPNPFTNAKDIDNQGISWPLGWLQERLFKRFGAIPVDRKEGSGQYDLVINELKKIDNFLLIVTPEGRFDAERFRSSFVYLAKELEAEVMPVQIDYENRQLKFLPSFDMAGTKDEIIKRMRLKFDGIRGKKKIF
;
A
#
# COMPACT_ATOMS: atom_id res chain seq x y z
N PHE A 1 10.53 -16.42 -10.97
CA PHE A 1 10.20 -17.86 -10.77
C PHE A 1 10.53 -18.37 -9.36
N PHE A 2 11.78 -18.18 -8.85
CA PHE A 2 12.14 -18.62 -7.48
C PHE A 2 11.42 -17.83 -6.38
N LEU A 3 11.47 -16.50 -6.44
CA LEU A 3 10.80 -15.62 -5.48
C LEU A 3 9.28 -15.82 -5.48
N GLN A 4 8.69 -16.06 -6.62
CA GLN A 4 7.26 -16.35 -6.75
C GLN A 4 6.89 -17.63 -5.99
N LYS A 5 7.62 -18.74 -6.22
CA LYS A 5 7.40 -19.99 -5.50
C LYS A 5 7.61 -19.87 -4.00
N LEU A 6 8.64 -19.12 -3.60
CA LEU A 6 8.91 -18.84 -2.19
C LEU A 6 7.76 -18.03 -1.55
N ALA A 7 7.25 -17.03 -2.26
CA ALA A 7 6.13 -16.22 -1.79
C ALA A 7 4.85 -17.06 -1.64
N TYR A 8 4.53 -17.91 -2.62
CA TYR A 8 3.42 -18.87 -2.49
C TYR A 8 3.57 -19.79 -1.28
N PHE A 9 4.76 -20.34 -1.08
CA PHE A 9 5.05 -21.20 0.06
C PHE A 9 4.85 -20.48 1.39
N LEU A 10 5.35 -19.23 1.50
CA LEU A 10 5.17 -18.42 2.71
C LEU A 10 3.70 -18.06 2.95
N LEU A 11 2.94 -17.74 1.88
CA LEU A 11 1.50 -17.47 2.00
C LEU A 11 0.71 -18.69 2.52
N LEU A 12 1.13 -19.92 2.17
CA LEU A 12 0.52 -21.13 2.72
C LEU A 12 0.68 -21.24 4.24
N PHE A 13 1.82 -20.80 4.79
CA PHE A 13 2.02 -20.75 6.25
C PHE A 13 1.18 -19.68 6.93
N GLU A 14 0.93 -18.57 6.23
CA GLU A 14 0.09 -17.49 6.76
C GLU A 14 -1.40 -17.83 6.68
N ASP A 15 -1.76 -18.91 5.96
CA ASP A 15 -3.15 -19.33 5.71
C ASP A 15 -4.05 -18.20 5.21
N ILE A 16 -3.47 -17.33 4.34
CA ILE A 16 -4.18 -16.21 3.73
C ILE A 16 -4.34 -16.47 2.23
N LYS A 17 -5.58 -16.33 1.74
CA LYS A 17 -5.96 -16.58 0.35
C LYS A 17 -6.22 -15.27 -0.39
N ALA A 18 -5.86 -15.22 -1.66
CA ALA A 18 -6.34 -14.19 -2.58
C ALA A 18 -7.75 -14.52 -3.03
N VAL A 19 -8.65 -13.56 -2.95
CA VAL A 19 -10.07 -13.71 -3.36
C VAL A 19 -10.45 -12.55 -4.27
N GLY A 20 -11.17 -12.83 -5.34
CA GLY A 20 -11.55 -11.87 -6.36
C GLY A 20 -10.58 -11.83 -7.54
N SER A 21 -10.86 -10.95 -8.50
CA SER A 21 -10.06 -10.80 -9.71
C SER A 21 -9.25 -9.53 -9.64
N PHE A 22 -7.98 -9.63 -9.99
CA PHE A 22 -7.13 -8.46 -10.17
C PHE A 22 -7.55 -7.70 -11.42
N LEU A 23 -7.56 -6.35 -11.37
CA LEU A 23 -7.84 -5.53 -12.55
C LEU A 23 -6.66 -5.63 -13.52
N ASP A 24 -6.92 -6.13 -14.72
CA ASP A 24 -5.94 -6.17 -15.81
C ASP A 24 -5.99 -4.83 -16.58
N ASN A 25 -5.64 -3.76 -15.89
CA ASN A 25 -5.61 -2.43 -16.48
C ASN A 25 -4.21 -1.83 -16.40
N LYS A 26 -3.93 -0.88 -17.30
CA LYS A 26 -2.59 -0.29 -17.42
C LYS A 26 -2.21 0.57 -16.22
N ARG A 27 -3.17 1.30 -15.64
CA ARG A 27 -2.95 2.24 -14.54
C ARG A 27 -3.92 1.95 -13.41
N VAL A 28 -3.44 1.36 -12.35
CA VAL A 28 -4.27 0.95 -11.21
C VAL A 28 -3.72 1.51 -9.90
N ILE A 29 -4.60 2.11 -9.11
CA ILE A 29 -4.32 2.47 -7.71
C ILE A 29 -5.05 1.49 -6.81
N VAL A 30 -4.29 0.70 -6.08
CA VAL A 30 -4.81 -0.19 -5.04
C VAL A 30 -4.96 0.59 -3.75
N VAL A 31 -6.17 0.63 -3.22
CA VAL A 31 -6.47 1.16 -1.89
C VAL A 31 -6.61 0.00 -0.93
N ALA A 32 -5.57 -0.28 -0.15
CA ALA A 32 -5.53 -1.40 0.77
C ALA A 32 -5.85 -0.96 2.21
N ALA A 33 -6.85 -1.58 2.81
CA ALA A 33 -7.25 -1.35 4.20
C ALA A 33 -7.94 -2.61 4.78
N PRO A 34 -8.07 -2.74 6.12
CA PRO A 34 -7.42 -1.91 7.14
C PRO A 34 -5.91 -2.18 7.25
N HIS A 35 -5.13 -1.11 7.43
CA HIS A 35 -3.67 -1.19 7.58
C HIS A 35 -3.27 -0.89 9.03
N GLN A 36 -3.08 -1.93 9.82
CA GLN A 36 -2.93 -1.83 11.28
C GLN A 36 -1.60 -2.36 11.80
N SER A 37 -0.79 -2.97 10.93
CA SER A 37 0.48 -3.58 11.34
C SER A 37 1.45 -3.74 10.17
N PHE A 38 2.75 -3.93 10.46
CA PHE A 38 3.75 -4.33 9.45
C PHE A 38 3.45 -5.70 8.81
N LYS A 39 2.65 -6.53 9.48
CA LYS A 39 2.22 -7.81 8.88
C LYS A 39 1.37 -7.59 7.63
N ASP A 40 0.61 -6.53 7.58
CA ASP A 40 -0.22 -6.20 6.41
C ASP A 40 0.65 -5.86 5.20
N GLU A 41 1.74 -5.10 5.41
CA GLU A 41 2.73 -4.81 4.36
C GLU A 41 3.41 -6.10 3.88
N TYR A 42 3.82 -6.95 4.82
CA TYR A 42 4.43 -8.25 4.52
C TYR A 42 3.50 -9.13 3.67
N LEU A 43 2.23 -9.26 4.04
CA LEU A 43 1.24 -10.04 3.30
C LEU A 43 0.99 -9.49 1.90
N MET A 44 0.90 -8.16 1.77
CA MET A 44 0.76 -7.50 0.47
C MET A 44 1.98 -7.75 -0.42
N ILE A 45 3.20 -7.66 0.12
CA ILE A 45 4.44 -7.97 -0.62
C ILE A 45 4.45 -9.43 -1.07
N LEU A 46 4.12 -10.37 -0.19
CA LEU A 46 4.04 -11.79 -0.56
C LEU A 46 3.03 -12.04 -1.67
N MET A 47 1.85 -11.41 -1.58
CA MET A 47 0.81 -11.54 -2.58
C MET A 47 1.25 -11.01 -3.95
N ILE A 48 1.90 -9.84 -3.97
CA ILE A 48 2.44 -9.23 -5.18
C ILE A 48 3.48 -10.14 -5.84
N LEU A 49 4.41 -10.66 -5.05
CA LEU A 49 5.45 -11.59 -5.53
C LEU A 49 4.84 -12.91 -6.03
N ALA A 50 3.83 -13.43 -5.33
CA ALA A 50 3.13 -14.66 -5.74
C ALA A 50 2.38 -14.49 -7.05
N LEU A 51 1.72 -13.36 -7.26
CA LEU A 51 0.99 -13.03 -8.48
C LEU A 51 1.89 -12.54 -9.62
N ASP A 52 3.19 -12.38 -9.41
CA ASP A 52 4.19 -11.84 -10.37
C ASP A 52 3.81 -10.48 -10.95
N ILE A 53 3.21 -9.63 -10.11
CA ILE A 53 2.73 -8.31 -10.52
C ILE A 53 3.85 -7.28 -10.32
N LYS A 54 4.12 -6.48 -11.35
CA LYS A 54 5.00 -5.32 -11.21
C LYS A 54 4.25 -4.19 -10.50
N VAL A 55 4.73 -3.82 -9.33
CA VAL A 55 4.09 -2.84 -8.45
C VAL A 55 5.00 -1.65 -8.22
N SER A 56 4.40 -0.48 -8.12
CA SER A 56 5.00 0.69 -7.47
C SER A 56 4.29 0.93 -6.14
N TYR A 57 5.02 1.22 -5.07
CA TYR A 57 4.42 1.51 -3.77
C TYR A 57 5.07 2.71 -3.10
N LEU A 58 4.25 3.47 -2.37
CA LEU A 58 4.75 4.61 -1.63
C LEU A 58 5.40 4.14 -0.33
N SER A 59 6.68 4.43 -0.18
CA SER A 59 7.46 4.07 1.00
C SER A 59 7.96 5.32 1.71
N ALA A 60 7.90 5.35 3.03
CA ALA A 60 8.47 6.46 3.77
C ALA A 60 9.97 6.56 3.50
N LYS A 61 10.49 7.77 3.24
CA LYS A 61 11.89 8.00 2.86
C LYS A 61 12.90 7.35 3.82
N TRP A 62 12.61 7.37 5.12
CA TRP A 62 13.48 6.76 6.13
C TRP A 62 13.57 5.23 6.00
N THR A 63 12.50 4.55 5.60
CA THR A 63 12.49 3.08 5.45
C THR A 63 13.37 2.59 4.31
N MET A 64 13.80 3.48 3.42
CA MET A 64 14.69 3.11 2.33
C MET A 64 16.07 2.64 2.82
N ARG A 65 16.57 3.17 3.94
CA ARG A 65 17.92 2.92 4.44
C ARG A 65 18.00 2.49 5.91
N LYS A 66 16.88 2.53 6.64
CA LYS A 66 16.83 2.25 8.07
C LYS A 66 15.91 1.08 8.36
N LEU A 67 16.24 0.30 9.37
CA LEU A 67 15.36 -0.74 9.90
C LEU A 67 14.31 -0.12 10.83
N PRO A 68 13.08 -0.67 10.89
CA PRO A 68 12.09 -0.23 11.86
C PRO A 68 12.65 -0.34 13.29
N ASN A 69 12.46 0.71 14.08
CA ASN A 69 12.81 0.68 15.49
C ASN A 69 11.56 0.34 16.33
N PRO A 70 11.50 -0.85 16.96
CA PRO A 70 10.32 -1.26 17.74
C PRO A 70 10.10 -0.43 19.01
N PHE A 71 11.10 0.34 19.44
CA PHE A 71 11.07 1.13 20.66
C PHE A 71 10.70 2.61 20.44
N THR A 72 10.51 3.05 19.20
CA THR A 72 10.10 4.43 18.93
C THR A 72 8.60 4.60 19.11
N ASN A 73 8.22 5.66 19.84
CA ASN A 73 6.83 6.06 19.93
C ASN A 73 6.31 6.54 18.57
N ALA A 74 5.07 6.19 18.25
CA ALA A 74 4.40 6.52 16.99
C ALA A 74 4.30 8.03 16.66
N LYS A 75 4.73 8.90 17.58
CA LYS A 75 4.69 10.36 17.41
C LYS A 75 5.85 10.93 16.60
N ASP A 76 6.98 10.22 16.52
CA ASP A 76 8.17 10.69 15.80
C ASP A 76 8.21 10.09 14.39
N ILE A 77 7.44 10.69 13.50
CA ILE A 77 7.20 10.18 12.14
C ILE A 77 8.47 10.22 11.27
N ASP A 78 9.39 11.13 11.56
CA ASP A 78 10.54 11.41 10.68
C ASP A 78 11.82 10.66 11.05
N ASN A 79 11.89 10.01 12.21
CA ASN A 79 13.12 9.37 12.70
C ASN A 79 12.92 7.98 13.30
N GLN A 80 11.99 7.21 12.78
CA GLN A 80 11.56 5.93 13.35
C GLN A 80 12.52 4.76 13.10
N GLY A 81 13.63 4.97 12.41
CA GLY A 81 14.49 3.87 11.98
C GLY A 81 15.88 3.90 12.59
N ILE A 82 16.43 2.70 12.82
CA ILE A 82 17.83 2.47 13.22
C ILE A 82 18.67 2.35 11.94
N SER A 83 19.73 3.16 11.86
CA SER A 83 20.72 3.03 10.76
C SER A 83 21.50 1.72 10.90
N TRP A 84 21.76 1.06 9.79
CA TRP A 84 22.49 -0.18 9.74
C TRP A 84 23.46 -0.23 8.54
N PRO A 85 24.54 -1.04 8.59
CA PRO A 85 25.61 -1.00 7.58
C PRO A 85 25.15 -1.27 6.14
N LEU A 86 24.10 -2.08 5.94
CA LEU A 86 23.60 -2.46 4.62
C LEU A 86 22.41 -1.59 4.13
N GLY A 87 22.20 -0.41 4.69
CA GLY A 87 21.13 0.49 4.28
C GLY A 87 21.14 0.85 2.79
N TRP A 88 22.33 0.95 2.17
CA TRP A 88 22.48 1.17 0.74
C TRP A 88 21.94 -0.01 -0.11
N LEU A 89 22.16 -1.25 0.36
CA LEU A 89 21.65 -2.45 -0.31
C LEU A 89 20.13 -2.52 -0.17
N GLN A 90 19.62 -2.21 1.01
CA GLN A 90 18.16 -2.11 1.26
C GLN A 90 17.51 -1.12 0.30
N GLU A 91 18.08 0.09 0.14
CA GLU A 91 17.54 1.09 -0.79
C GLU A 91 17.52 0.57 -2.22
N ARG A 92 18.61 -0.08 -2.65
CA ARG A 92 18.68 -0.65 -4.01
C ARG A 92 17.64 -1.74 -4.24
N LEU A 93 17.41 -2.60 -3.24
CA LEU A 93 16.38 -3.63 -3.30
C LEU A 93 14.98 -3.02 -3.33
N PHE A 94 14.68 -2.07 -2.45
CA PHE A 94 13.38 -1.42 -2.39
C PHE A 94 13.04 -0.71 -3.71
N LYS A 95 13.99 0.03 -4.27
CA LYS A 95 13.82 0.66 -5.60
C LYS A 95 13.59 -0.37 -6.70
N ARG A 96 14.32 -1.51 -6.66
CA ARG A 96 14.12 -2.60 -7.62
C ARG A 96 12.73 -3.23 -7.51
N PHE A 97 12.14 -3.24 -6.32
CA PHE A 97 10.78 -3.73 -6.06
C PHE A 97 9.70 -2.64 -6.21
N GLY A 98 10.05 -1.49 -6.80
CA GLY A 98 9.09 -0.44 -7.13
C GLY A 98 8.77 0.53 -6.00
N ALA A 99 9.60 0.61 -4.95
CA ALA A 99 9.42 1.59 -3.89
C ALA A 99 9.66 3.02 -4.41
N ILE A 100 8.69 3.89 -4.22
CA ILE A 100 8.77 5.33 -4.46
C ILE A 100 8.89 6.02 -3.10
N PRO A 101 10.06 6.59 -2.78
CA PRO A 101 10.28 7.23 -1.49
C PRO A 101 9.46 8.53 -1.39
N VAL A 102 8.65 8.63 -0.36
CA VAL A 102 7.87 9.84 -0.06
C VAL A 102 8.25 10.41 1.31
N ASP A 103 8.32 11.72 1.38
CA ASP A 103 8.48 12.43 2.63
C ASP A 103 7.09 12.71 3.24
N ARG A 104 6.83 12.39 4.46
CA ARG A 104 5.50 12.51 5.08
C ARG A 104 5.23 13.90 5.66
N LYS A 105 6.14 14.86 5.47
CA LYS A 105 5.93 16.24 5.91
C LYS A 105 4.82 16.90 5.10
N GLU A 106 3.83 17.44 5.76
CA GLU A 106 2.73 18.15 5.11
C GLU A 106 3.27 19.35 4.29
N GLY A 107 2.77 19.54 3.07
CA GLY A 107 3.11 20.66 2.21
C GLY A 107 4.35 20.51 1.33
N SER A 108 4.95 19.31 1.25
CA SER A 108 6.24 19.12 0.54
C SER A 108 6.16 18.98 -0.99
N GLY A 109 5.00 19.16 -1.63
CA GLY A 109 4.86 18.95 -3.10
C GLY A 109 5.15 17.51 -3.57
N GLN A 110 5.14 16.56 -2.68
CA GLN A 110 5.63 15.18 -2.92
C GLN A 110 4.70 14.35 -3.77
N TYR A 111 3.40 14.64 -3.72
CA TYR A 111 2.47 13.98 -4.63
C TYR A 111 2.77 14.36 -6.08
N ASP A 112 3.24 15.60 -6.33
CA ASP A 112 3.62 16.06 -7.67
C ASP A 112 4.85 15.31 -8.18
N LEU A 113 5.81 15.02 -7.31
CA LEU A 113 6.96 14.17 -7.65
C LEU A 113 6.53 12.74 -8.01
N VAL A 114 5.65 12.14 -7.20
CA VAL A 114 5.09 10.82 -7.46
C VAL A 114 4.32 10.79 -8.79
N ILE A 115 3.47 11.79 -9.02
CA ILE A 115 2.70 11.94 -10.24
C ILE A 115 3.64 12.07 -11.44
N ASN A 116 4.65 12.92 -11.35
CA ASN A 116 5.61 13.13 -12.43
C ASN A 116 6.41 11.86 -12.75
N GLU A 117 6.76 11.05 -11.76
CA GLU A 117 7.43 9.76 -11.98
C GLU A 117 6.48 8.73 -12.60
N LEU A 118 5.24 8.63 -12.13
CA LEU A 118 4.27 7.67 -12.64
C LEU A 118 3.72 8.05 -14.02
N LYS A 119 3.63 9.33 -14.35
CA LYS A 119 3.26 9.79 -15.71
C LYS A 119 4.24 9.35 -16.80
N LYS A 120 5.50 9.05 -16.43
CA LYS A 120 6.53 8.54 -17.35
C LYS A 120 6.37 7.05 -17.64
N ILE A 121 5.49 6.35 -16.93
CA ILE A 121 5.31 4.91 -16.99
C ILE A 121 3.92 4.61 -17.58
N ASP A 122 3.87 3.83 -18.65
CA ASP A 122 2.59 3.50 -19.29
C ASP A 122 1.72 2.59 -18.42
N ASN A 123 2.35 1.64 -17.73
CA ASN A 123 1.66 0.65 -16.91
C ASN A 123 2.21 0.68 -15.49
N PHE A 124 1.36 0.97 -14.52
CA PHE A 124 1.75 0.89 -13.11
C PHE A 124 0.61 0.35 -12.23
N LEU A 125 1.01 -0.26 -11.15
CA LEU A 125 0.17 -0.57 -10.00
C LEU A 125 0.73 0.20 -8.80
N LEU A 126 -0.03 1.17 -8.30
CA LEU A 126 0.35 1.94 -7.14
C LEU A 126 -0.46 1.50 -5.91
N ILE A 127 0.22 1.06 -4.85
CA ILE A 127 -0.45 0.71 -3.60
C ILE A 127 -0.41 1.90 -2.65
N VAL A 128 -1.57 2.27 -2.15
CA VAL A 128 -1.74 3.29 -1.12
C VAL A 128 -2.56 2.74 0.04
N THR A 129 -2.16 3.07 1.25
CA THR A 129 -2.95 2.81 2.46
C THR A 129 -3.61 4.13 2.87
N PRO A 130 -4.94 4.25 2.77
CA PRO A 130 -5.63 5.54 2.92
C PRO A 130 -5.57 6.07 4.36
N GLU A 131 -5.33 5.20 5.33
CA GLU A 131 -5.15 5.58 6.74
C GLU A 131 -3.83 6.34 6.94
N GLY A 132 -2.80 6.00 6.18
CA GLY A 132 -1.47 6.63 6.25
C GLY A 132 -0.69 6.36 7.55
N ARG A 133 -1.32 5.74 8.55
CA ARG A 133 -0.75 5.33 9.85
C ARG A 133 -1.55 4.13 10.39
N PHE A 134 -0.93 3.28 11.20
CA PHE A 134 -1.55 2.07 11.77
C PHE A 134 -2.70 2.33 12.77
N ASP A 135 -2.83 3.55 13.25
CA ASP A 135 -3.80 3.95 14.27
C ASP A 135 -4.82 4.99 13.76
N ALA A 136 -4.76 5.35 12.48
CA ALA A 136 -5.61 6.40 11.94
C ALA A 136 -7.05 5.91 11.75
N GLU A 137 -8.00 6.73 12.18
CA GLU A 137 -9.43 6.47 12.00
C GLU A 137 -10.01 7.15 10.74
N ARG A 138 -9.21 8.01 10.10
CA ARG A 138 -9.65 8.78 8.93
C ARG A 138 -8.90 8.37 7.68
N PHE A 139 -9.63 8.21 6.60
CA PHE A 139 -9.06 8.06 5.27
C PHE A 139 -8.56 9.40 4.76
N ARG A 140 -7.32 9.40 4.27
CA ARG A 140 -6.73 10.52 3.56
C ARG A 140 -7.22 10.57 2.11
N SER A 141 -7.30 11.77 1.56
CA SER A 141 -7.76 12.00 0.19
C SER A 141 -6.69 11.76 -0.89
N SER A 142 -5.49 11.32 -0.51
CA SER A 142 -4.37 11.18 -1.45
C SER A 142 -4.70 10.29 -2.65
N PHE A 143 -5.39 9.17 -2.43
CA PHE A 143 -5.76 8.27 -3.52
C PHE A 143 -6.72 8.93 -4.53
N VAL A 144 -7.61 9.82 -4.06
CA VAL A 144 -8.54 10.55 -4.93
C VAL A 144 -7.77 11.50 -5.85
N TYR A 145 -6.82 12.24 -5.28
CA TYR A 145 -5.99 13.16 -6.05
C TYR A 145 -5.11 12.40 -7.06
N LEU A 146 -4.41 11.36 -6.60
CA LEU A 146 -3.56 10.53 -7.45
C LEU A 146 -4.35 9.87 -8.58
N ALA A 147 -5.54 9.34 -8.31
CA ALA A 147 -6.35 8.69 -9.33
C ALA A 147 -6.79 9.66 -10.44
N LYS A 148 -7.20 10.88 -10.06
CA LYS A 148 -7.59 11.91 -11.01
C LYS A 148 -6.41 12.39 -11.86
N GLU A 149 -5.27 12.69 -11.24
CA GLU A 149 -4.07 13.21 -11.92
C GLU A 149 -3.39 12.18 -12.84
N LEU A 150 -3.53 10.90 -12.50
CA LEU A 150 -2.90 9.79 -13.24
C LEU A 150 -3.88 9.08 -14.19
N GLU A 151 -5.15 9.51 -14.21
CA GLU A 151 -6.22 8.83 -14.97
C GLU A 151 -6.23 7.31 -14.69
N ALA A 152 -6.10 6.96 -13.40
CA ALA A 152 -5.95 5.59 -12.96
C ALA A 152 -7.25 5.03 -12.39
N GLU A 153 -7.52 3.75 -12.65
CA GLU A 153 -8.58 3.02 -11.97
C GLU A 153 -8.23 2.77 -10.50
N VAL A 154 -9.25 2.77 -9.66
CA VAL A 154 -9.08 2.54 -8.23
C VAL A 154 -9.67 1.17 -7.87
N MET A 155 -8.84 0.33 -7.26
CA MET A 155 -9.23 -1.00 -6.79
C MET A 155 -9.10 -1.10 -5.28
N PRO A 156 -10.21 -1.24 -4.52
CA PRO A 156 -10.14 -1.51 -3.10
C PRO A 156 -9.66 -2.94 -2.84
N VAL A 157 -8.78 -3.11 -1.84
CA VAL A 157 -8.32 -4.43 -1.38
C VAL A 157 -8.52 -4.53 0.13
N GLN A 158 -9.35 -5.47 0.55
CA GLN A 158 -9.63 -5.75 1.95
C GLN A 158 -8.58 -6.71 2.51
N ILE A 159 -7.97 -6.34 3.64
CA ILE A 159 -7.06 -7.19 4.41
C ILE A 159 -7.86 -7.77 5.57
N ASP A 160 -8.45 -8.93 5.34
CA ASP A 160 -9.40 -9.56 6.25
C ASP A 160 -8.77 -10.71 7.02
N TYR A 161 -8.45 -10.48 8.28
CA TYR A 161 -7.84 -11.47 9.16
C TYR A 161 -8.84 -12.50 9.71
N GLU A 162 -10.12 -12.16 9.78
CA GLU A 162 -11.16 -13.08 10.25
C GLU A 162 -11.40 -14.19 9.23
N ASN A 163 -11.57 -13.79 7.97
CA ASN A 163 -11.78 -14.72 6.86
C ASN A 163 -10.46 -15.20 6.22
N ARG A 164 -9.32 -14.74 6.74
CA ARG A 164 -7.97 -15.09 6.25
C ARG A 164 -7.81 -14.86 4.76
N GLN A 165 -8.14 -13.66 4.30
CA GLN A 165 -8.12 -13.33 2.88
C GLN A 165 -7.65 -11.92 2.58
N LEU A 166 -7.00 -11.79 1.43
CA LEU A 166 -6.82 -10.53 0.72
C LEU A 166 -7.87 -10.51 -0.40
N LYS A 167 -8.91 -9.68 -0.24
CA LYS A 167 -10.03 -9.65 -1.17
C LYS A 167 -9.92 -8.45 -2.10
N PHE A 168 -9.73 -8.74 -3.37
CA PHE A 168 -9.73 -7.77 -4.45
C PHE A 168 -11.16 -7.45 -4.86
N LEU A 169 -11.57 -6.19 -4.70
CA LEU A 169 -12.90 -5.74 -5.08
C LEU A 169 -12.90 -5.21 -6.52
N PRO A 170 -14.04 -5.16 -7.18
CA PRO A 170 -14.15 -4.53 -8.51
C PRO A 170 -13.69 -3.08 -8.51
N SER A 171 -13.43 -2.54 -9.70
CA SER A 171 -13.10 -1.13 -9.91
C SER A 171 -14.08 -0.23 -9.17
N PHE A 172 -13.54 0.76 -8.46
CA PHE A 172 -14.32 1.66 -7.63
C PHE A 172 -14.71 2.91 -8.45
N ASP A 173 -15.99 3.25 -8.42
CA ASP A 173 -16.49 4.44 -9.07
C ASP A 173 -16.00 5.73 -8.38
N MET A 174 -15.28 6.56 -9.12
CA MET A 174 -14.68 7.83 -8.69
C MET A 174 -15.57 9.05 -8.97
N ALA A 175 -16.83 8.86 -9.35
CA ALA A 175 -17.77 9.97 -9.57
C ALA A 175 -18.15 10.64 -8.24
N GLY A 176 -18.38 11.95 -8.28
CA GLY A 176 -18.81 12.76 -7.14
C GLY A 176 -17.72 13.62 -6.53
N THR A 177 -18.06 14.27 -5.42
CA THR A 177 -17.14 15.11 -4.65
C THR A 177 -16.10 14.27 -3.91
N LYS A 178 -14.98 14.89 -3.55
CA LYS A 178 -13.91 14.25 -2.79
C LYS A 178 -14.43 13.57 -1.52
N ASP A 179 -15.28 14.23 -0.77
CA ASP A 179 -15.78 13.74 0.51
C ASP A 179 -16.77 12.58 0.34
N GLU A 180 -17.58 12.60 -0.70
CA GLU A 180 -18.46 11.48 -1.08
C GLU A 180 -17.66 10.26 -1.49
N ILE A 181 -16.61 10.44 -2.28
CA ILE A 181 -15.69 9.37 -2.71
C ILE A 181 -15.04 8.72 -1.48
N ILE A 182 -14.48 9.53 -0.57
CA ILE A 182 -13.85 9.03 0.67
C ILE A 182 -14.85 8.26 1.54
N LYS A 183 -16.07 8.80 1.71
CA LYS A 183 -17.14 8.15 2.47
C LYS A 183 -17.52 6.80 1.86
N ARG A 184 -17.77 6.75 0.56
CA ARG A 184 -18.10 5.50 -0.16
C ARG A 184 -16.96 4.50 -0.12
N MET A 185 -15.71 4.95 -0.24
CA MET A 185 -14.54 4.10 -0.13
C MET A 185 -14.44 3.48 1.26
N ARG A 186 -14.64 4.27 2.32
CA ARG A 186 -14.61 3.78 3.70
C ARG A 186 -15.64 2.68 3.94
N LEU A 187 -16.87 2.83 3.40
CA LEU A 187 -17.92 1.81 3.52
C LEU A 187 -17.53 0.45 2.89
N LYS A 188 -16.57 0.42 1.96
CA LYS A 188 -16.04 -0.85 1.42
C LYS A 188 -15.24 -1.66 2.44
N PHE A 189 -14.80 -1.03 3.51
CA PHE A 189 -13.98 -1.67 4.55
C PHE A 189 -14.71 -1.78 5.89
N ASP A 190 -15.94 -1.28 5.96
CA ASP A 190 -16.75 -1.34 7.17
C ASP A 190 -17.01 -2.80 7.59
N GLY A 191 -16.79 -3.11 8.87
CA GLY A 191 -16.91 -4.45 9.41
C GLY A 191 -15.75 -5.40 9.08
N ILE A 192 -14.72 -4.98 8.34
CA ILE A 192 -13.57 -5.84 8.04
C ILE A 192 -12.66 -5.97 9.26
N ARG A 193 -12.35 -7.21 9.63
CA ARG A 193 -11.46 -7.52 10.76
C ARG A 193 -10.01 -7.34 10.36
N GLY A 194 -9.41 -6.24 10.78
CA GLY A 194 -7.97 -6.04 10.72
C GLY A 194 -7.23 -6.84 11.79
N LYS A 195 -5.90 -6.74 11.81
CA LYS A 195 -5.07 -7.48 12.78
C LYS A 195 -5.34 -7.11 14.24
N LYS A 196 -5.64 -5.85 14.52
CA LYS A 196 -5.83 -5.33 15.90
C LYS A 196 -7.29 -5.10 16.24
N LYS A 197 -8.08 -4.58 15.32
CA LYS A 197 -9.48 -4.20 15.54
C LYS A 197 -10.32 -4.36 14.27
N ILE A 198 -11.62 -4.40 14.42
CA ILE A 198 -12.57 -4.28 13.30
C ILE A 198 -12.54 -2.82 12.82
N PHE A 199 -12.60 -2.64 11.52
CA PHE A 199 -12.57 -1.34 10.86
C PHE A 199 -13.95 -0.71 10.79
#